data_740e311c7a74a0d6cdbc995f784302e3
#
_entry.id   740e311c7a74a0d6cdbc995f784302e3
#
_cell.length_a   1.000
_cell.length_b   1.000
_cell.length_c   1.000
_cell.angle_alpha   90.00
_cell.angle_beta   90.00
_cell.angle_gamma   90.00
#
_symmetry.space_group_name_H-M   'P 1'
#
loop_
_entity.id
_entity.type
_entity.pdbx_description
1 polymer ?
#
loop_
_entity_poly.entity_id
_entity_poly.type
_entity_poly.pdbx_seq_one_letter_code
_entity_poly.pdbx_strand_id
1 'polypeptide(L)'
;MKIHTVRKYLAQLPTEPIRNLSAHYKILSDAVCKSLAVRPINGITLAVVGQDAAYTAMSVSAALKHADASSATVNFDVTRSPETAITVNGEELPSEVISRIMTVIRTVERSLTSKSENGYARPCVYEVFLLGALCACSEMGISHIILQIDLGHTPAAVASIIPQPKMIHCNEIFPEEADMIKLIARRGVEEIISAPQQKESRRMLYNLCTELNCNHAVVARGEIETGTPGFKGIPFTYRNFSAVSGTQLQSMVAISASTLTTIRELAKLRIKITDEDAYAAINGRKMDWRGEMISIKPYTLLCAFEHADVQAVDFVLSDLRSIIFERGRRVNIIIDSETAKSTPILERFASDEEIGGKLDKIVTVGEADDSTEKYENVTAFSAALDKFPYLRDVKHTEDLIMIVCGPKAFLEKHRPEIENIVRDDFTY
;
A
#
# COMPACT_ATOMS: atom_id res chain seq x y z
N MET A 1 25.58 4.82 12.76
CA MET A 1 25.80 3.62 11.87
C MET A 1 25.67 4.08 10.42
N LYS A 2 26.30 3.40 9.45
CA LYS A 2 25.94 3.59 8.04
C LYS A 2 24.61 2.85 7.77
N ILE A 3 23.84 3.25 6.76
CA ILE A 3 22.48 2.71 6.51
C ILE A 3 22.45 1.18 6.32
N HIS A 4 23.42 0.59 5.62
CA HIS A 4 23.53 -0.87 5.50
C HIS A 4 23.71 -1.58 6.85
N THR A 5 24.35 -0.92 7.84
CA THR A 5 24.51 -1.42 9.20
C THR A 5 23.21 -1.33 9.98
N VAL A 6 22.34 -0.34 9.68
CA VAL A 6 20.98 -0.20 10.22
C VAL A 6 20.15 -1.41 9.78
N ARG A 7 20.10 -1.70 8.48
CA ARG A 7 19.39 -2.87 7.94
C ARG A 7 19.84 -4.17 8.57
N LYS A 8 21.18 -4.37 8.68
CA LYS A 8 21.74 -5.54 9.34
C LYS A 8 21.39 -5.63 10.83
N TYR A 9 21.31 -4.50 11.52
CA TYR A 9 20.89 -4.43 12.91
C TYR A 9 19.43 -4.86 13.07
N LEU A 10 18.51 -4.30 12.26
CA LEU A 10 17.08 -4.64 12.29
C LEU A 10 16.86 -6.13 11.98
N ALA A 11 17.55 -6.67 10.98
CA ALA A 11 17.45 -8.09 10.61
C ALA A 11 17.94 -9.06 11.71
N GLN A 12 18.67 -8.57 12.71
CA GLN A 12 19.14 -9.37 13.86
C GLN A 12 18.20 -9.30 15.06
N LEU A 13 17.17 -8.46 15.02
CA LEU A 13 16.22 -8.33 16.12
C LEU A 13 15.17 -9.47 16.07
N PRO A 14 14.64 -9.88 17.22
CA PRO A 14 13.50 -10.80 17.26
C PRO A 14 12.32 -10.23 16.48
N THR A 15 11.62 -11.08 15.74
CA THR A 15 10.35 -10.73 15.07
C THR A 15 9.14 -10.91 15.98
N GLU A 16 9.24 -11.84 16.94
CA GLU A 16 8.15 -12.08 17.88
C GLU A 16 8.14 -11.05 19.01
N PRO A 17 6.99 -10.40 19.28
CA PRO A 17 6.83 -9.51 20.40
C PRO A 17 6.93 -10.25 21.75
N ILE A 18 7.57 -9.61 22.71
CA ILE A 18 7.66 -10.13 24.10
C ILE A 18 6.37 -9.93 24.87
N ARG A 19 6.21 -10.65 25.99
CA ARG A 19 5.12 -10.38 26.95
C ARG A 19 5.26 -8.96 27.53
N ASN A 20 4.14 -8.27 27.76
CA ASN A 20 4.10 -6.89 28.24
C ASN A 20 4.84 -5.89 27.34
N LEU A 21 4.68 -6.04 26.03
CA LEU A 21 5.33 -5.21 25.00
C LEU A 21 5.19 -3.70 25.26
N SER A 22 4.02 -3.25 25.70
CA SER A 22 3.76 -1.81 25.97
C SER A 22 4.65 -1.25 27.08
N ALA A 23 4.81 -1.97 28.18
CA ALA A 23 5.67 -1.53 29.29
C ALA A 23 7.15 -1.56 28.88
N HIS A 24 7.55 -2.58 28.16
CA HIS A 24 8.89 -2.72 27.62
C HIS A 24 9.25 -1.60 26.64
N TYR A 25 8.36 -1.35 25.66
CA TYR A 25 8.49 -0.25 24.72
C TYR A 25 8.60 1.11 25.39
N LYS A 26 7.81 1.35 26.44
CA LYS A 26 7.88 2.60 27.20
C LYS A 26 9.24 2.85 27.82
N ILE A 27 9.85 1.83 28.44
CA ILE A 27 11.21 1.93 29.01
C ILE A 27 12.23 2.31 27.94
N LEU A 28 12.18 1.64 26.78
CA LEU A 28 13.08 1.94 25.66
C LEU A 28 12.84 3.35 25.14
N SER A 29 11.59 3.70 24.88
CA SER A 29 11.19 5.00 24.34
C SER A 29 11.63 6.16 25.25
N ASP A 30 11.37 6.09 26.54
CA ASP A 30 11.74 7.13 27.50
C ASP A 30 13.28 7.34 27.53
N ALA A 31 14.04 6.24 27.52
CA ALA A 31 15.50 6.32 27.54
C ALA A 31 16.08 6.87 26.22
N VAL A 32 15.52 6.46 25.07
CA VAL A 32 15.95 6.93 23.75
C VAL A 32 15.60 8.40 23.55
N CYS A 33 14.34 8.79 23.84
CA CYS A 33 13.90 10.17 23.71
C CYS A 33 14.73 11.12 24.58
N LYS A 34 15.07 10.70 25.81
CA LYS A 34 15.99 11.44 26.68
C LYS A 34 17.37 11.59 26.06
N SER A 35 17.90 10.52 25.46
CA SER A 35 19.23 10.52 24.83
C SER A 35 19.31 11.39 23.57
N LEU A 36 18.21 11.48 22.82
CA LEU A 36 18.08 12.32 21.62
C LEU A 36 17.61 13.73 21.93
N ALA A 37 17.20 14.03 23.16
CA ALA A 37 16.55 15.29 23.57
C ALA A 37 15.27 15.61 22.75
N VAL A 38 14.53 14.58 22.35
CA VAL A 38 13.24 14.70 21.64
C VAL A 38 12.07 14.36 22.56
N ARG A 39 10.87 14.84 22.19
CA ARG A 39 9.65 14.51 22.92
C ARG A 39 9.05 13.18 22.45
N PRO A 40 8.59 12.30 23.34
CA PRO A 40 7.84 11.12 22.95
C PRO A 40 6.56 11.51 22.20
N ILE A 41 6.26 10.80 21.12
CA ILE A 41 5.00 10.94 20.39
C ILE A 41 4.01 9.92 20.92
N ASN A 42 2.96 10.40 21.59
CA ASN A 42 1.93 9.56 22.19
C ASN A 42 0.65 9.45 21.35
N GLY A 43 0.54 10.23 20.28
CA GLY A 43 -0.60 10.23 19.37
C GLY A 43 -0.19 10.50 17.93
N ILE A 44 -0.98 9.97 17.00
CA ILE A 44 -0.82 10.19 15.56
C ILE A 44 -2.09 10.80 14.98
N THR A 45 -1.97 11.47 13.85
CA THR A 45 -3.12 12.09 13.18
C THR A 45 -4.04 11.05 12.58
N LEU A 46 -3.47 10.10 11.83
CA LEU A 46 -4.23 9.13 11.05
C LEU A 46 -3.53 7.77 11.06
N ALA A 47 -4.29 6.72 11.34
CA ALA A 47 -3.90 5.35 10.99
C ALA A 47 -4.64 4.94 9.72
N VAL A 48 -3.94 4.35 8.76
CA VAL A 48 -4.51 3.83 7.51
C VAL A 48 -4.30 2.33 7.48
N VAL A 49 -5.38 1.59 7.29
CA VAL A 49 -5.39 0.13 7.33
C VAL A 49 -6.16 -0.46 6.15
N GLY A 50 -5.95 -1.75 5.89
CA GLY A 50 -6.63 -2.50 4.84
C GLY A 50 -5.91 -2.44 3.49
N GLN A 51 -6.55 -3.02 2.50
CA GLN A 51 -5.98 -3.17 1.16
C GLN A 51 -5.63 -1.80 0.55
N ASP A 52 -4.47 -1.72 -0.11
CA ASP A 52 -4.00 -0.48 -0.77
C ASP A 52 -3.91 0.76 0.14
N ALA A 53 -3.69 0.55 1.45
CA ALA A 53 -3.53 1.61 2.43
C ALA A 53 -2.47 2.67 2.05
N ALA A 54 -1.45 2.27 1.27
CA ALA A 54 -0.42 3.17 0.77
C ALA A 54 -0.98 4.29 -0.10
N TYR A 55 -1.98 4.01 -0.95
CA TYR A 55 -2.63 5.02 -1.77
C TYR A 55 -3.24 6.14 -0.92
N THR A 56 -4.03 5.75 0.08
CA THR A 56 -4.66 6.70 1.00
C THR A 56 -3.61 7.50 1.79
N ALA A 57 -2.61 6.82 2.35
CA ALA A 57 -1.56 7.46 3.13
C ALA A 57 -0.79 8.50 2.30
N MET A 58 -0.39 8.16 1.07
CA MET A 58 0.30 9.06 0.14
C MET A 58 -0.59 10.22 -0.31
N SER A 59 -1.87 9.98 -0.58
CA SER A 59 -2.81 11.03 -1.01
C SER A 59 -3.09 12.02 0.12
N VAL A 60 -3.29 11.55 1.35
CA VAL A 60 -3.45 12.41 2.52
C VAL A 60 -2.19 13.23 2.77
N SER A 61 -1.00 12.63 2.68
CA SER A 61 0.27 13.35 2.80
C SER A 61 0.43 14.43 1.74
N ALA A 62 0.02 14.15 0.50
CA ALA A 62 0.06 15.14 -0.58
C ALA A 62 -0.93 16.29 -0.33
N ALA A 63 -2.15 16.02 0.12
CA ALA A 63 -3.12 17.06 0.48
C ALA A 63 -2.59 17.96 1.62
N LEU A 64 -1.96 17.37 2.64
CA LEU A 64 -1.31 18.12 3.72
C LEU A 64 -0.17 18.99 3.18
N LYS A 65 0.66 18.46 2.28
CA LYS A 65 1.75 19.22 1.63
C LYS A 65 1.21 20.41 0.83
N HIS A 66 0.13 20.22 0.07
CA HIS A 66 -0.53 21.32 -0.67
C HIS A 66 -1.10 22.39 0.27
N ALA A 67 -1.58 21.99 1.44
CA ALA A 67 -2.07 22.88 2.49
C ALA A 67 -0.97 23.47 3.40
N ASP A 68 0.30 23.37 3.02
CA ASP A 68 1.47 23.82 3.80
C ASP A 68 1.56 23.22 5.21
N ALA A 69 0.97 22.05 5.42
CA ALA A 69 1.02 21.34 6.70
C ALA A 69 2.10 20.25 6.69
N SER A 70 3.03 20.32 7.64
CA SER A 70 4.11 19.33 7.73
C SER A 70 3.57 17.96 8.09
N SER A 71 3.90 16.95 7.31
CA SER A 71 3.45 15.58 7.54
C SER A 71 4.56 14.55 7.34
N ALA A 72 4.44 13.43 8.04
CA ALA A 72 5.21 12.24 7.78
C ALA A 72 4.27 11.05 7.54
N THR A 73 4.61 10.24 6.55
CA THR A 73 3.99 8.93 6.35
C THR A 73 4.97 7.86 6.79
N VAL A 74 4.53 7.01 7.68
CA VAL A 74 5.29 5.85 8.17
C VAL A 74 4.59 4.60 7.67
N ASN A 75 5.23 3.89 6.74
CA ASN A 75 4.80 2.56 6.35
C ASN A 75 5.34 1.58 7.41
N PHE A 76 4.45 1.07 8.25
CA PHE A 76 4.81 0.17 9.34
C PHE A 76 4.98 -1.27 8.84
N ASP A 77 5.93 -1.43 7.94
CA ASP A 77 6.36 -2.71 7.36
C ASP A 77 7.85 -2.90 7.71
N VAL A 78 8.10 -3.80 8.66
CA VAL A 78 9.45 -4.06 9.16
C VAL A 78 10.34 -4.83 8.16
N THR A 79 9.77 -5.30 7.07
CA THR A 79 10.52 -5.92 5.95
C THR A 79 11.18 -4.88 5.06
N ARG A 80 10.66 -3.64 5.07
CA ARG A 80 11.23 -2.52 4.32
C ARG A 80 12.42 -1.89 5.05
N SER A 81 13.25 -1.24 4.28
CA SER A 81 14.29 -0.43 4.89
C SER A 81 13.71 0.87 5.47
N PRO A 82 14.14 1.31 6.66
CA PRO A 82 13.54 2.47 7.32
C PRO A 82 13.57 3.76 6.50
N GLU A 83 14.59 3.95 5.66
CA GLU A 83 14.71 5.13 4.81
C GLU A 83 13.62 5.21 3.73
N THR A 84 13.17 4.08 3.19
CA THR A 84 12.09 4.04 2.20
C THR A 84 10.71 3.90 2.82
N ALA A 85 10.66 3.45 4.08
CA ALA A 85 9.41 3.27 4.81
C ALA A 85 8.90 4.57 5.46
N ILE A 86 9.75 5.59 5.57
CA ILE A 86 9.39 6.86 6.20
C ILE A 86 9.58 7.97 5.19
N THR A 87 8.49 8.68 4.90
CA THR A 87 8.55 9.88 4.06
C THR A 87 8.13 11.11 4.86
N VAL A 88 8.77 12.23 4.57
CA VAL A 88 8.45 13.53 5.18
C VAL A 88 8.07 14.49 4.07
N ASN A 89 6.84 15.02 4.13
CA ASN A 89 6.26 15.87 3.08
C ASN A 89 6.33 15.23 1.67
N GLY A 90 6.23 13.89 1.62
CA GLY A 90 6.27 13.12 0.37
C GLY A 90 7.67 12.79 -0.15
N GLU A 91 8.72 13.14 0.57
CA GLU A 91 10.11 12.83 0.23
C GLU A 91 10.69 11.81 1.21
N GLU A 92 11.60 10.97 0.74
CA GLU A 92 12.25 9.96 1.60
C GLU A 92 13.02 10.62 2.75
N LEU A 93 13.01 9.99 3.92
CA LEU A 93 13.74 10.46 5.08
C LEU A 93 15.26 10.40 4.80
N PRO A 94 16.02 11.48 5.05
CA PRO A 94 17.47 11.47 4.89
C PRO A 94 18.13 10.33 5.68
N SER A 95 18.96 9.55 5.01
CA SER A 95 19.59 8.35 5.58
C SER A 95 20.48 8.65 6.81
N GLU A 96 21.01 9.86 6.91
CA GLU A 96 21.80 10.33 8.03
C GLU A 96 20.96 10.46 9.31
N VAL A 97 19.73 10.97 9.18
CA VAL A 97 18.78 11.14 10.30
C VAL A 97 18.46 9.78 10.90
N ILE A 98 17.98 8.85 10.06
CA ILE A 98 17.61 7.51 10.55
C ILE A 98 18.83 6.73 11.07
N SER A 99 19.99 6.86 10.43
CA SER A 99 21.23 6.19 10.85
C SER A 99 21.71 6.67 12.21
N ARG A 100 21.58 7.97 12.50
CA ARG A 100 21.92 8.55 13.79
C ARG A 100 20.95 8.08 14.87
N ILE A 101 19.67 8.16 14.64
CA ILE A 101 18.62 7.73 15.58
C ILE A 101 18.79 6.23 15.90
N MET A 102 18.95 5.40 14.91
CA MET A 102 19.15 3.94 15.10
C MET A 102 20.46 3.62 15.85
N THR A 103 21.48 4.47 15.70
CA THR A 103 22.71 4.34 16.51
C THR A 103 22.43 4.59 17.99
N VAL A 104 21.65 5.61 18.31
CA VAL A 104 21.25 5.90 19.70
C VAL A 104 20.38 4.78 20.26
N ILE A 105 19.36 4.34 19.51
CA ILE A 105 18.49 3.21 19.94
C ILE A 105 19.34 1.97 20.28
N ARG A 106 20.26 1.58 19.40
CA ARG A 106 21.14 0.43 19.63
C ARG A 106 22.03 0.60 20.86
N THR A 107 22.51 1.81 21.10
CA THR A 107 23.36 2.11 22.27
C THR A 107 22.55 2.01 23.56
N VAL A 108 21.36 2.56 23.58
CA VAL A 108 20.43 2.49 24.72
C VAL A 108 19.99 1.05 24.97
N GLU A 109 19.58 0.32 23.92
CA GLU A 109 19.22 -1.09 23.99
C GLU A 109 20.31 -1.91 24.70
N ARG A 110 21.55 -1.77 24.24
CA ARG A 110 22.69 -2.48 24.86
C ARG A 110 22.88 -2.11 26.31
N SER A 111 22.76 -0.83 26.67
CA SER A 111 22.85 -0.38 28.06
C SER A 111 21.73 -0.94 28.93
N LEU A 112 20.51 -1.01 28.45
CA LEU A 112 19.38 -1.57 29.17
C LEU A 112 19.54 -3.09 29.35
N THR A 113 19.94 -3.80 28.30
CA THR A 113 20.14 -5.25 28.31
C THR A 113 21.33 -5.66 29.21
N SER A 114 22.42 -4.88 29.24
CA SER A 114 23.59 -5.18 30.09
C SER A 114 23.35 -4.94 31.58
N LYS A 115 22.41 -4.08 31.94
CA LYS A 115 21.99 -3.80 33.31
C LYS A 115 20.91 -4.75 33.81
N SER A 116 20.95 -6.00 33.39
CA SER A 116 19.87 -7.01 33.49
C SER A 116 19.33 -7.35 34.87
N GLU A 117 19.70 -6.63 35.94
CA GLU A 117 19.07 -6.73 37.25
C GLU A 117 17.53 -6.46 37.20
N ASN A 118 17.03 -5.80 36.13
CA ASN A 118 15.61 -5.45 35.96
C ASN A 118 14.87 -6.35 34.95
N GLY A 119 15.49 -7.43 34.42
CA GLY A 119 14.81 -8.34 33.49
C GLY A 119 14.45 -7.73 32.14
N TYR A 120 15.14 -6.65 31.70
CA TYR A 120 14.88 -6.05 30.38
C TYR A 120 15.36 -7.00 29.28
N ALA A 121 14.42 -7.43 28.45
CA ALA A 121 14.70 -8.28 27.30
C ALA A 121 15.15 -7.46 26.08
N ARG A 122 15.75 -8.09 25.11
CA ARG A 122 16.06 -7.44 23.82
C ARG A 122 14.76 -7.04 23.11
N PRO A 123 14.64 -5.79 22.60
CA PRO A 123 13.43 -5.35 21.90
C PRO A 123 13.22 -6.13 20.59
N CYS A 124 11.97 -6.26 20.16
CA CYS A 124 11.66 -6.80 18.85
C CYS A 124 11.83 -5.73 17.76
N VAL A 125 11.86 -6.19 16.50
CA VAL A 125 12.05 -5.29 15.34
C VAL A 125 10.96 -4.23 15.25
N TYR A 126 9.71 -4.54 15.59
CA TYR A 126 8.59 -3.60 15.59
C TYR A 126 8.77 -2.44 16.57
N GLU A 127 9.28 -2.71 17.78
CA GLU A 127 9.57 -1.67 18.77
C GLU A 127 10.63 -0.69 18.25
N VAL A 128 11.72 -1.24 17.74
CA VAL A 128 12.87 -0.43 17.27
C VAL A 128 12.49 0.36 16.02
N PHE A 129 11.77 -0.25 15.09
CA PHE A 129 11.33 0.41 13.86
C PHE A 129 10.38 1.58 14.17
N LEU A 130 9.32 1.31 14.93
CA LEU A 130 8.33 2.32 15.28
C LEU A 130 8.97 3.48 16.08
N LEU A 131 9.79 3.14 17.07
CA LEU A 131 10.49 4.15 17.87
C LEU A 131 11.41 5.00 17.01
N GLY A 132 12.15 4.40 16.09
CA GLY A 132 13.03 5.10 15.14
C GLY A 132 12.26 6.08 14.27
N ALA A 133 11.11 5.65 13.73
CA ALA A 133 10.24 6.49 12.92
C ALA A 133 9.66 7.68 13.73
N LEU A 134 9.14 7.42 14.92
CA LEU A 134 8.56 8.47 15.77
C LEU A 134 9.62 9.46 16.28
N CYS A 135 10.81 8.99 16.62
CA CYS A 135 11.92 9.88 16.98
C CYS A 135 12.33 10.77 15.80
N ALA A 136 12.36 10.25 14.57
CA ALA A 136 12.64 11.04 13.38
C ALA A 136 11.56 12.12 13.17
N CYS A 137 10.30 11.77 13.29
CA CYS A 137 9.20 12.73 13.20
C CYS A 137 9.29 13.82 14.27
N SER A 138 9.58 13.44 15.52
CA SER A 138 9.72 14.39 16.63
C SER A 138 10.91 15.36 16.43
N GLU A 139 12.04 14.83 15.97
CA GLU A 139 13.23 15.63 15.72
C GLU A 139 13.04 16.64 14.58
N MET A 140 12.33 16.22 13.54
CA MET A 140 12.00 17.08 12.38
C MET A 140 10.82 18.03 12.64
N GLY A 141 10.23 18.00 13.85
CA GLY A 141 9.10 18.87 14.20
C GLY A 141 7.84 18.60 13.40
N ILE A 142 7.61 17.37 13.00
CA ILE A 142 6.44 16.99 12.20
C ILE A 142 5.16 17.11 13.03
N SER A 143 4.18 17.82 12.47
CA SER A 143 2.89 18.07 13.11
C SER A 143 1.87 16.95 12.90
N HIS A 144 1.91 16.31 11.73
CA HIS A 144 0.93 15.31 11.33
C HIS A 144 1.61 14.00 10.93
N ILE A 145 1.29 12.93 11.65
CA ILE A 145 1.83 11.60 11.38
C ILE A 145 0.72 10.72 10.84
N ILE A 146 0.97 10.12 9.68
CA ILE A 146 0.14 9.13 9.02
C ILE A 146 0.84 7.79 9.17
N LEU A 147 0.22 6.83 9.85
CA LEU A 147 0.76 5.50 10.04
C LEU A 147 -0.02 4.51 9.16
N GLN A 148 0.63 3.98 8.16
CA GLN A 148 0.10 2.88 7.37
C GLN A 148 0.44 1.56 8.07
N ILE A 149 -0.57 0.72 8.32
CA ILE A 149 -0.43 -0.53 9.06
C ILE A 149 -0.93 -1.68 8.18
N ASP A 150 -0.08 -2.65 7.97
CA ASP A 150 -0.45 -3.92 7.36
C ASP A 150 -1.08 -4.83 8.43
N LEU A 151 -2.39 -5.04 8.35
CA LEU A 151 -3.14 -5.83 9.34
C LEU A 151 -2.79 -7.31 9.26
N GLY A 152 -2.52 -7.84 8.05
CA GLY A 152 -2.24 -9.25 7.84
C GLY A 152 -0.87 -9.71 8.36
N HIS A 153 0.11 -8.79 8.38
CA HIS A 153 1.49 -9.09 8.77
C HIS A 153 1.94 -8.50 10.10
N THR A 154 1.12 -7.62 10.71
CA THR A 154 1.45 -7.01 11.99
C THR A 154 0.90 -7.84 13.15
N PRO A 155 1.75 -8.37 14.05
CA PRO A 155 1.27 -9.13 15.21
C PRO A 155 0.34 -8.32 16.11
N ALA A 156 -0.74 -8.92 16.58
CA ALA A 156 -1.76 -8.24 17.40
C ALA A 156 -1.18 -7.54 18.65
N ALA A 157 -0.15 -8.13 19.29
CA ALA A 157 0.52 -7.52 20.43
C ALA A 157 1.14 -6.16 20.11
N VAL A 158 1.55 -5.93 18.86
CA VAL A 158 2.17 -4.68 18.39
C VAL A 158 1.19 -3.50 18.44
N ALA A 159 -0.12 -3.75 18.33
CA ALA A 159 -1.11 -2.70 18.49
C ALA A 159 -0.98 -1.94 19.80
N SER A 160 -0.46 -2.59 20.86
CA SER A 160 -0.28 -1.97 22.17
C SER A 160 0.76 -0.86 22.23
N ILE A 161 1.69 -0.82 21.27
CA ILE A 161 2.74 0.20 21.17
C ILE A 161 2.45 1.27 20.12
N ILE A 162 1.47 1.05 19.25
CA ILE A 162 1.05 2.05 18.26
C ILE A 162 0.50 3.27 19.00
N PRO A 163 0.99 4.49 18.73
CA PRO A 163 0.45 5.69 19.32
C PRO A 163 -1.03 5.86 18.98
N GLN A 164 -1.80 6.44 19.88
CA GLN A 164 -3.23 6.62 19.69
C GLN A 164 -3.54 7.44 18.42
N PRO A 165 -4.23 6.89 17.42
CA PRO A 165 -4.69 7.67 16.28
C PRO A 165 -5.89 8.54 16.66
N LYS A 166 -5.96 9.74 16.10
CA LYS A 166 -7.17 10.56 16.18
C LYS A 166 -8.23 10.07 15.21
N MET A 167 -7.81 9.64 14.03
CA MET A 167 -8.67 9.11 12.99
C MET A 167 -8.12 7.78 12.49
N ILE A 168 -9.01 6.89 12.05
CA ILE A 168 -8.66 5.64 11.37
C ILE A 168 -9.34 5.62 10.02
N HIS A 169 -8.57 5.39 8.97
CA HIS A 169 -9.09 5.09 7.65
C HIS A 169 -8.98 3.60 7.37
N CYS A 170 -10.10 2.98 7.07
CA CYS A 170 -10.19 1.57 6.68
C CYS A 170 -10.49 1.49 5.19
N ASN A 171 -9.51 1.11 4.38
CA ASN A 171 -9.77 0.57 3.06
C ASN A 171 -10.54 -0.75 3.20
N GLU A 172 -10.69 -1.55 2.17
CA GLU A 172 -11.32 -2.84 2.33
C GLU A 172 -10.54 -3.70 3.34
N ILE A 173 -11.26 -4.23 4.33
CA ILE A 173 -10.72 -5.07 5.39
C ILE A 173 -11.47 -6.41 5.43
N PHE A 174 -10.76 -7.47 5.78
CA PHE A 174 -11.36 -8.78 5.96
C PHE A 174 -11.85 -8.97 7.41
N PRO A 175 -12.85 -9.84 7.64
CA PRO A 175 -13.40 -10.08 8.97
C PRO A 175 -12.35 -10.48 10.02
N GLU A 176 -11.33 -11.25 9.61
CA GLU A 176 -10.22 -11.68 10.46
C GLU A 176 -9.30 -10.54 10.91
N GLU A 177 -9.24 -9.45 10.16
CA GLU A 177 -8.43 -8.26 10.49
C GLU A 177 -9.09 -7.35 11.53
N ALA A 178 -10.34 -7.59 11.79
CA ALA A 178 -11.19 -6.80 12.65
C ALA A 178 -10.70 -6.63 14.06
N ASP A 179 -10.18 -7.69 14.64
CA ASP A 179 -9.69 -7.66 16.02
C ASP A 179 -8.45 -6.78 16.16
N MET A 180 -7.62 -6.73 15.11
CA MET A 180 -6.49 -5.81 15.07
C MET A 180 -6.94 -4.35 15.07
N ILE A 181 -8.01 -4.02 14.32
CA ILE A 181 -8.56 -2.67 14.30
C ILE A 181 -9.11 -2.29 15.68
N LYS A 182 -9.80 -3.19 16.39
CA LYS A 182 -10.25 -2.95 17.78
C LYS A 182 -9.08 -2.64 18.72
N LEU A 183 -7.95 -3.31 18.53
CA LEU A 183 -6.77 -3.07 19.35
C LEU A 183 -6.11 -1.71 19.04
N ILE A 184 -6.15 -1.25 17.79
CA ILE A 184 -5.64 0.05 17.36
C ILE A 184 -6.62 1.16 17.75
N ALA A 185 -7.93 0.94 17.57
CA ALA A 185 -9.00 1.89 17.81
C ALA A 185 -9.36 1.96 19.31
N ARG A 186 -8.45 2.44 20.13
CA ARG A 186 -8.69 2.64 21.56
C ARG A 186 -9.57 3.88 21.82
N ARG A 187 -9.97 4.09 23.06
CA ARG A 187 -10.68 5.30 23.47
C ARG A 187 -9.86 6.54 23.10
N GLY A 188 -10.49 7.50 22.40
CA GLY A 188 -9.85 8.72 21.93
C GLY A 188 -9.70 8.80 20.41
N VAL A 189 -10.11 7.77 19.67
CA VAL A 189 -10.39 7.88 18.23
C VAL A 189 -11.63 8.76 18.07
N GLU A 190 -11.52 9.80 17.27
CA GLU A 190 -12.63 10.74 17.03
C GLU A 190 -13.52 10.24 15.89
N GLU A 191 -12.91 9.58 14.90
CA GLU A 191 -13.61 9.11 13.71
C GLU A 191 -12.95 7.89 13.06
N ILE A 192 -13.80 6.98 12.57
CA ILE A 192 -13.42 5.90 11.67
C ILE A 192 -14.06 6.17 10.31
N ILE A 193 -13.25 6.25 9.26
CA ILE A 193 -13.70 6.42 7.89
C ILE A 193 -13.49 5.09 7.18
N SER A 194 -14.49 4.61 6.45
CA SER A 194 -14.35 3.36 5.71
C SER A 194 -14.70 3.52 4.23
N ALA A 195 -13.85 2.95 3.39
CA ALA A 195 -14.19 2.60 2.02
C ALA A 195 -15.39 1.62 2.03
N PRO A 196 -16.01 1.34 0.90
CA PRO A 196 -17.04 0.30 0.80
C PRO A 196 -16.52 -1.03 1.36
N GLN A 197 -17.27 -1.59 2.30
CA GLN A 197 -16.92 -2.82 3.02
C GLN A 197 -17.88 -3.95 2.68
N GLN A 198 -17.44 -5.19 2.83
CA GLN A 198 -18.32 -6.36 2.92
C GLN A 198 -19.26 -6.24 4.11
N LYS A 199 -20.39 -6.94 4.07
CA LYS A 199 -21.46 -6.81 5.07
C LYS A 199 -20.98 -7.06 6.50
N GLU A 200 -20.17 -8.08 6.69
CA GLU A 200 -19.64 -8.46 7.99
C GLU A 200 -18.67 -7.40 8.54
N SER A 201 -17.68 -7.00 7.75
CA SER A 201 -16.71 -5.96 8.12
C SER A 201 -17.40 -4.62 8.41
N ARG A 202 -18.40 -4.25 7.60
CA ARG A 202 -19.19 -3.04 7.83
C ARG A 202 -19.94 -3.08 9.17
N ARG A 203 -20.60 -4.20 9.47
CA ARG A 203 -21.31 -4.38 10.74
C ARG A 203 -20.37 -4.27 11.93
N MET A 204 -19.21 -4.85 11.81
CA MET A 204 -18.20 -4.84 12.85
C MET A 204 -17.65 -3.44 13.10
N LEU A 205 -17.30 -2.68 12.05
CA LEU A 205 -16.87 -1.28 12.19
C LEU A 205 -17.97 -0.42 12.84
N TYR A 206 -19.23 -0.63 12.46
CA TYR A 206 -20.35 0.07 13.07
C TYR A 206 -20.46 -0.22 14.59
N ASN A 207 -20.36 -1.50 14.97
CA ASN A 207 -20.40 -1.89 16.38
C ASN A 207 -19.20 -1.30 17.15
N LEU A 208 -18.02 -1.32 16.55
CA LEU A 208 -16.81 -0.74 17.13
C LEU A 208 -16.95 0.77 17.36
N CYS A 209 -17.49 1.51 16.40
CA CYS A 209 -17.73 2.94 16.54
C CYS A 209 -18.74 3.24 17.66
N THR A 210 -19.78 2.41 17.76
CA THR A 210 -20.76 2.51 18.86
C THR A 210 -20.12 2.25 20.22
N GLU A 211 -19.28 1.25 20.33
CA GLU A 211 -18.57 0.89 21.56
C GLU A 211 -17.57 1.98 22.00
N LEU A 212 -16.86 2.56 21.04
CA LEU A 212 -15.88 3.62 21.28
C LEU A 212 -16.51 5.02 21.42
N ASN A 213 -17.80 5.15 21.08
CA ASN A 213 -18.50 6.43 20.97
C ASN A 213 -17.78 7.41 20.02
N CYS A 214 -17.35 6.91 18.86
CA CYS A 214 -16.74 7.71 17.79
C CYS A 214 -17.64 7.76 16.55
N ASN A 215 -17.38 8.71 15.65
CA ASN A 215 -18.11 8.83 14.41
C ASN A 215 -17.69 7.73 13.43
N HIS A 216 -18.62 7.30 12.58
CA HIS A 216 -18.36 6.39 11.46
C HIS A 216 -18.78 7.03 10.15
N ALA A 217 -17.82 7.48 9.36
CA ALA A 217 -18.05 7.97 8.00
C ALA A 217 -17.90 6.82 7.01
N VAL A 218 -19.00 6.41 6.42
CA VAL A 218 -19.03 5.30 5.44
C VAL A 218 -19.18 5.85 4.05
N VAL A 219 -18.32 5.42 3.14
CA VAL A 219 -18.49 5.65 1.70
C VAL A 219 -19.25 4.48 1.09
N ALA A 220 -20.44 4.73 0.58
CA ALA A 220 -21.23 3.71 -0.09
C ALA A 220 -20.92 3.67 -1.60
N ARG A 221 -20.83 2.47 -2.18
CA ARG A 221 -20.60 2.32 -3.64
C ARG A 221 -21.63 3.08 -4.48
N GLY A 222 -22.89 3.09 -4.04
CA GLY A 222 -23.99 3.78 -4.74
C GLY A 222 -23.90 5.32 -4.70
N GLU A 223 -23.00 5.91 -3.91
CA GLU A 223 -22.75 7.36 -3.89
C GLU A 223 -21.65 7.78 -4.88
N ILE A 224 -21.01 6.82 -5.54
CA ILE A 224 -19.90 7.06 -6.47
C ILE A 224 -20.41 6.84 -7.90
N GLU A 225 -20.42 7.90 -8.67
CA GLU A 225 -20.70 7.84 -10.11
C GLU A 225 -19.38 7.69 -10.86
N THR A 226 -19.29 6.71 -11.74
CA THR A 226 -18.09 6.44 -12.55
C THR A 226 -18.36 6.71 -14.01
N GLY A 227 -17.43 7.38 -14.68
CA GLY A 227 -17.44 7.55 -16.12
C GLY A 227 -16.71 6.43 -16.85
N THR A 228 -16.68 6.51 -18.17
CA THR A 228 -15.95 5.54 -19.01
C THR A 228 -14.46 5.59 -18.74
N PRO A 229 -13.81 4.44 -18.46
CA PRO A 229 -12.38 4.36 -18.28
C PRO A 229 -11.60 4.90 -19.48
N GLY A 230 -10.61 5.73 -19.21
CA GLY A 230 -9.72 6.32 -20.23
C GLY A 230 -8.25 6.05 -19.93
N PHE A 231 -7.34 6.47 -20.81
CA PHE A 231 -5.89 6.32 -20.61
C PHE A 231 -5.35 7.01 -19.34
N LYS A 232 -6.08 7.98 -18.81
CA LYS A 232 -5.71 8.69 -17.59
C LYS A 232 -6.26 8.02 -16.32
N GLY A 233 -7.09 6.99 -16.48
CA GLY A 233 -7.78 6.32 -15.39
C GLY A 233 -9.30 6.36 -15.54
N ILE A 234 -10.00 6.17 -14.44
CA ILE A 234 -11.46 6.16 -14.38
C ILE A 234 -11.95 7.50 -13.83
N PRO A 235 -12.70 8.30 -14.62
CA PRO A 235 -13.38 9.48 -14.09
C PRO A 235 -14.40 9.06 -13.04
N PHE A 236 -14.50 9.83 -11.97
CA PHE A 236 -15.54 9.61 -10.97
C PHE A 236 -16.06 10.92 -10.37
N THR A 237 -17.29 10.87 -9.89
CA THR A 237 -17.88 11.93 -9.09
C THR A 237 -18.39 11.38 -7.77
N TYR A 238 -18.05 12.04 -6.69
CA TYR A 238 -18.47 11.71 -5.34
C TYR A 238 -18.76 12.98 -4.55
N ARG A 239 -20.01 13.16 -4.08
CA ARG A 239 -20.43 14.33 -3.28
C ARG A 239 -19.95 15.66 -3.83
N ASN A 240 -20.29 16.00 -5.07
CA ASN A 240 -19.92 17.24 -5.77
C ASN A 240 -18.40 17.41 -6.03
N PHE A 241 -17.64 16.35 -5.92
CA PHE A 241 -16.22 16.34 -6.26
C PHE A 241 -16.02 15.42 -7.45
N SER A 242 -15.41 15.93 -8.51
CA SER A 242 -15.12 15.17 -9.71
C SER A 242 -13.61 15.11 -9.91
N ALA A 243 -13.08 13.89 -10.12
CA ALA A 243 -11.66 13.65 -10.36
C ALA A 243 -11.47 12.40 -11.24
N VAL A 244 -10.24 12.08 -11.54
CA VAL A 244 -9.85 10.86 -12.23
C VAL A 244 -9.04 10.00 -11.26
N SER A 245 -9.46 8.76 -11.00
CA SER A 245 -8.61 7.75 -10.39
C SER A 245 -7.50 7.40 -11.38
N GLY A 246 -6.23 7.56 -11.00
CA GLY A 246 -5.10 7.35 -11.92
C GLY A 246 -4.84 5.88 -12.28
N THR A 247 -5.75 4.97 -11.92
CA THR A 247 -5.68 3.54 -12.20
C THR A 247 -6.90 3.10 -12.97
N GLN A 248 -6.87 1.88 -13.52
CA GLN A 248 -7.99 1.29 -14.24
C GLN A 248 -8.85 0.38 -13.36
N LEU A 249 -8.57 0.31 -12.06
CA LEU A 249 -9.29 -0.56 -11.13
C LEU A 249 -10.46 0.19 -10.49
N GLN A 250 -11.66 -0.38 -10.57
CA GLN A 250 -12.87 0.17 -9.94
C GLN A 250 -12.75 0.23 -8.40
N SER A 251 -12.04 -0.73 -7.81
CA SER A 251 -11.71 -0.72 -6.38
C SER A 251 -10.96 0.56 -5.97
N MET A 252 -10.02 1.01 -6.82
CA MET A 252 -9.26 2.23 -6.56
C MET A 252 -10.09 3.51 -6.63
N VAL A 253 -11.19 3.51 -7.41
CA VAL A 253 -12.15 4.63 -7.40
C VAL A 253 -12.83 4.75 -6.04
N ALA A 254 -13.25 3.62 -5.47
CA ALA A 254 -13.85 3.59 -4.14
C ALA A 254 -12.87 4.04 -3.05
N ILE A 255 -11.61 3.63 -3.16
CA ILE A 255 -10.52 4.08 -2.27
C ILE A 255 -10.28 5.58 -2.46
N SER A 256 -10.29 6.10 -3.68
CA SER A 256 -10.14 7.54 -3.95
C SER A 256 -11.27 8.36 -3.31
N ALA A 257 -12.51 7.90 -3.40
CA ALA A 257 -13.66 8.56 -2.77
C ALA A 257 -13.60 8.53 -1.24
N SER A 258 -13.18 7.42 -0.64
CA SER A 258 -13.00 7.34 0.82
C SER A 258 -11.79 8.15 1.30
N THR A 259 -10.74 8.20 0.52
CA THR A 259 -9.57 9.06 0.78
C THR A 259 -9.96 10.54 0.76
N LEU A 260 -10.79 10.97 -0.21
CA LEU A 260 -11.36 12.32 -0.24
C LEU A 260 -12.14 12.62 1.05
N THR A 261 -12.97 11.66 1.50
CA THR A 261 -13.68 11.81 2.77
C THR A 261 -12.70 12.05 3.91
N THR A 262 -11.64 11.25 4.00
CA THR A 262 -10.60 11.42 5.04
C THR A 262 -9.95 12.79 4.96
N ILE A 263 -9.55 13.24 3.77
CA ILE A 263 -8.95 14.57 3.59
C ILE A 263 -9.88 15.67 4.09
N ARG A 264 -11.17 15.61 3.77
CA ARG A 264 -12.16 16.57 4.24
C ARG A 264 -12.40 16.51 5.76
N GLU A 265 -12.40 15.30 6.33
CA GLU A 265 -12.59 15.11 7.77
C GLU A 265 -11.39 15.60 8.61
N LEU A 266 -10.20 15.76 8.02
CA LEU A 266 -9.06 16.40 8.69
C LEU A 266 -9.37 17.85 9.13
N ALA A 267 -10.36 18.49 8.51
CA ALA A 267 -10.84 19.81 8.97
C ALA A 267 -11.35 19.78 10.42
N LYS A 268 -11.89 18.65 10.90
CA LYS A 268 -12.29 18.47 12.32
C LYS A 268 -11.09 18.55 13.26
N LEU A 269 -9.90 18.19 12.79
CA LEU A 269 -8.64 18.34 13.51
C LEU A 269 -8.02 19.74 13.37
N ARG A 270 -8.78 20.71 12.86
CA ARG A 270 -8.35 22.10 12.60
C ARG A 270 -7.24 22.23 11.54
N ILE A 271 -7.15 21.27 10.65
CA ILE A 271 -6.24 21.32 9.50
C ILE A 271 -7.04 21.94 8.34
N LYS A 272 -6.58 23.07 7.83
CA LYS A 272 -7.23 23.75 6.72
C LYS A 272 -6.78 23.14 5.41
N ILE A 273 -7.62 22.30 4.82
CA ILE A 273 -7.42 21.72 3.49
C ILE A 273 -8.59 22.17 2.62
N THR A 274 -8.29 22.70 1.45
CA THR A 274 -9.29 23.11 0.45
C THR A 274 -9.67 21.95 -0.47
N ASP A 275 -10.78 22.08 -1.20
CA ASP A 275 -11.13 21.12 -2.25
C ASP A 275 -10.09 21.09 -3.39
N GLU A 276 -9.36 22.20 -3.62
CA GLU A 276 -8.26 22.29 -4.59
C GLU A 276 -7.06 21.45 -4.13
N ASP A 277 -6.70 21.50 -2.84
CA ASP A 277 -5.64 20.65 -2.26
C ASP A 277 -6.01 19.17 -2.37
N ALA A 278 -7.28 18.85 -2.08
CA ALA A 278 -7.79 17.49 -2.20
C ALA A 278 -7.77 17.00 -3.66
N TYR A 279 -8.16 17.87 -4.60
CA TYR A 279 -8.12 17.58 -6.03
C TYR A 279 -6.68 17.31 -6.49
N ALA A 280 -5.73 18.17 -6.15
CA ALA A 280 -4.32 18.01 -6.49
C ALA A 280 -3.73 16.72 -5.92
N ALA A 281 -4.22 16.27 -4.77
CA ALA A 281 -3.76 15.05 -4.11
C ALA A 281 -4.31 13.75 -4.73
N ILE A 282 -5.53 13.78 -5.28
CA ILE A 282 -6.25 12.58 -5.74
C ILE A 282 -6.25 12.48 -7.27
N ASN A 283 -6.44 13.60 -7.98
CA ASN A 283 -6.66 13.58 -9.42
C ASN A 283 -5.47 13.02 -10.20
N GLY A 284 -5.71 11.95 -10.94
CA GLY A 284 -4.69 11.28 -11.74
C GLY A 284 -3.61 10.56 -10.93
N ARG A 285 -3.78 10.42 -9.61
CA ARG A 285 -2.81 9.72 -8.76
C ARG A 285 -2.74 8.25 -9.12
N LYS A 286 -1.56 7.81 -9.50
CA LYS A 286 -1.25 6.42 -9.80
C LYS A 286 -0.75 5.70 -8.55
N MET A 287 -0.87 4.40 -8.58
CA MET A 287 -0.23 3.51 -7.65
C MET A 287 0.58 2.49 -8.44
N ASP A 288 1.86 2.41 -8.16
CA ASP A 288 2.76 1.50 -8.86
C ASP A 288 2.26 0.06 -8.71
N TRP A 289 2.19 -0.65 -9.83
CA TRP A 289 1.81 -2.05 -9.92
C TRP A 289 0.38 -2.41 -9.45
N ARG A 290 -0.50 -1.41 -9.27
CA ARG A 290 -1.92 -1.64 -8.95
C ARG A 290 -2.82 -1.13 -10.06
N GLY A 291 -2.99 -1.94 -11.09
CA GLY A 291 -3.72 -1.52 -12.28
C GLY A 291 -3.06 -0.31 -12.98
N GLU A 292 -1.77 -0.15 -12.82
CA GLU A 292 -1.01 0.90 -13.46
C GLU A 292 -1.10 0.70 -14.98
N MET A 293 -1.70 1.66 -15.67
CA MET A 293 -1.65 1.71 -17.12
C MET A 293 -0.37 2.40 -17.56
N ILE A 294 0.54 1.61 -18.09
CA ILE A 294 1.63 2.12 -18.90
C ILE A 294 1.11 2.15 -20.33
N SER A 295 0.61 3.32 -20.73
CA SER A 295 0.10 3.48 -22.10
C SER A 295 1.26 3.63 -23.06
N ILE A 296 1.32 2.68 -23.96
CA ILE A 296 2.25 2.67 -25.06
C ILE A 296 1.38 2.74 -26.30
N LYS A 297 1.42 3.82 -27.03
CA LYS A 297 0.77 3.81 -28.34
C LYS A 297 1.55 2.84 -29.25
N PRO A 298 0.92 1.90 -29.87
CA PRO A 298 -0.52 1.63 -29.88
C PRO A 298 -1.01 0.65 -28.81
N TYR A 299 -0.16 0.22 -27.88
CA TYR A 299 -0.48 -0.79 -26.85
C TYR A 299 -1.04 -0.21 -25.57
N THR A 300 -1.79 -1.02 -24.87
CA THR A 300 -2.16 -0.79 -23.50
C THR A 300 -1.51 -1.87 -22.64
N LEU A 301 -0.48 -1.51 -21.88
CA LEU A 301 0.11 -2.39 -20.90
C LEU A 301 -0.55 -2.13 -19.55
N LEU A 302 -1.22 -3.13 -19.03
CA LEU A 302 -1.77 -3.10 -17.68
C LEU A 302 -0.85 -3.91 -16.78
N CYS A 303 -0.15 -3.25 -15.88
CA CYS A 303 0.63 -3.91 -14.85
C CYS A 303 -0.25 -4.05 -13.60
N ALA A 304 -0.55 -5.26 -13.22
CA ALA A 304 -1.32 -5.53 -12.04
C ALA A 304 -0.70 -6.68 -11.25
N PHE A 305 -0.75 -6.59 -9.93
CA PHE A 305 -0.75 -7.65 -8.93
C PHE A 305 0.50 -7.99 -8.17
N GLU A 306 0.36 -7.65 -6.89
CA GLU A 306 1.27 -8.08 -5.85
C GLU A 306 0.74 -9.29 -5.03
N HIS A 307 -0.50 -9.74 -5.11
CA HIS A 307 -1.01 -10.78 -4.19
C HIS A 307 -1.76 -11.92 -4.83
N ALA A 308 -1.38 -13.11 -4.39
CA ALA A 308 -1.86 -14.42 -4.75
C ALA A 308 -3.15 -14.86 -4.01
N ASP A 309 -3.85 -13.98 -3.32
CA ASP A 309 -5.09 -14.30 -2.63
C ASP A 309 -6.23 -14.44 -3.64
N VAL A 310 -7.00 -15.52 -3.50
CA VAL A 310 -8.17 -15.82 -4.36
C VAL A 310 -9.17 -14.66 -4.38
N GLN A 311 -9.37 -13.97 -3.26
CA GLN A 311 -10.26 -12.82 -3.20
C GLN A 311 -9.71 -11.62 -3.97
N ALA A 312 -8.40 -11.36 -3.87
CA ALA A 312 -7.75 -10.32 -4.65
C ALA A 312 -7.84 -10.60 -6.16
N VAL A 313 -7.75 -11.88 -6.56
CA VAL A 313 -7.93 -12.29 -7.96
C VAL A 313 -9.35 -12.00 -8.45
N ASP A 314 -10.38 -12.31 -7.65
CA ASP A 314 -11.77 -12.02 -8.03
C ASP A 314 -12.04 -10.52 -8.17
N PHE A 315 -11.45 -9.70 -7.30
CA PHE A 315 -11.52 -8.25 -7.43
C PHE A 315 -10.92 -7.76 -8.73
N VAL A 316 -9.74 -8.23 -9.02
CA VAL A 316 -9.03 -7.87 -10.23
C VAL A 316 -9.75 -8.34 -11.49
N LEU A 317 -10.27 -9.56 -11.50
CA LEU A 317 -11.09 -10.05 -12.60
C LEU A 317 -12.34 -9.18 -12.82
N SER A 318 -13.01 -8.78 -11.73
CA SER A 318 -14.14 -7.86 -11.79
C SER A 318 -13.76 -6.51 -12.42
N ASP A 319 -12.61 -5.97 -12.03
CA ASP A 319 -12.12 -4.69 -12.55
C ASP A 319 -11.66 -4.80 -14.01
N LEU A 320 -10.99 -5.91 -14.37
CA LEU A 320 -10.56 -6.18 -15.74
C LEU A 320 -11.72 -6.41 -16.71
N ARG A 321 -12.82 -7.02 -16.25
CA ARG A 321 -14.02 -7.24 -17.08
C ARG A 321 -14.50 -5.94 -17.70
N SER A 322 -14.59 -4.86 -16.93
CA SER A 322 -15.04 -3.56 -17.46
C SER A 322 -14.10 -3.04 -18.55
N ILE A 323 -12.79 -3.17 -18.37
CA ILE A 323 -11.79 -2.70 -19.35
C ILE A 323 -11.81 -3.56 -20.61
N ILE A 324 -11.90 -4.87 -20.47
CA ILE A 324 -11.86 -5.83 -21.58
C ILE A 324 -13.17 -5.79 -22.37
N PHE A 325 -14.30 -5.71 -21.66
CA PHE A 325 -15.63 -5.71 -22.26
C PHE A 325 -15.88 -4.44 -23.09
N GLU A 326 -15.63 -3.26 -22.53
CA GLU A 326 -15.88 -1.99 -23.21
C GLU A 326 -15.03 -1.80 -24.48
N ARG A 327 -13.87 -2.46 -24.57
CA ARG A 327 -12.92 -2.26 -25.68
C ARG A 327 -12.81 -3.42 -26.67
N GLY A 328 -13.45 -4.56 -26.40
CA GLY A 328 -13.45 -5.72 -27.30
C GLY A 328 -12.09 -6.38 -27.57
N ARG A 329 -11.09 -6.08 -26.73
CA ARG A 329 -9.69 -6.35 -26.99
C ARG A 329 -9.25 -7.76 -26.59
N ARG A 330 -8.20 -8.28 -27.24
CA ARG A 330 -7.55 -9.55 -26.85
C ARG A 330 -6.64 -9.33 -25.66
N VAL A 331 -6.52 -10.34 -24.81
CA VAL A 331 -5.72 -10.30 -23.58
C VAL A 331 -4.55 -11.25 -23.69
N ASN A 332 -3.36 -10.74 -23.43
CA ASN A 332 -2.12 -11.52 -23.30
C ASN A 332 -1.60 -11.38 -21.89
N ILE A 333 -1.06 -12.45 -21.32
CA ILE A 333 -0.57 -12.47 -19.94
C ILE A 333 0.89 -12.90 -19.91
N ILE A 334 1.71 -12.12 -19.21
CA ILE A 334 3.02 -12.54 -18.75
C ILE A 334 2.92 -12.69 -17.22
N ILE A 335 3.26 -13.85 -16.71
CA ILE A 335 3.14 -14.15 -15.29
C ILE A 335 4.41 -14.80 -14.74
N ASP A 336 4.81 -14.42 -13.55
CA ASP A 336 5.85 -15.09 -12.79
C ASP A 336 5.46 -16.54 -12.50
N SER A 337 6.40 -17.48 -12.64
CA SER A 337 6.14 -18.93 -12.53
C SER A 337 5.69 -19.34 -11.11
N GLU A 338 6.23 -18.72 -10.07
CA GLU A 338 5.81 -19.00 -8.68
C GLU A 338 4.40 -18.50 -8.41
N THR A 339 4.08 -17.31 -8.92
CA THR A 339 2.72 -16.77 -8.88
C THR A 339 1.74 -17.66 -9.65
N ALA A 340 2.13 -18.15 -10.82
CA ALA A 340 1.30 -19.04 -11.61
C ALA A 340 0.99 -20.37 -10.90
N LYS A 341 1.93 -20.89 -10.11
CA LYS A 341 1.78 -22.14 -9.34
C LYS A 341 0.97 -21.95 -8.05
N SER A 342 1.20 -20.83 -7.35
CA SER A 342 0.61 -20.59 -6.04
C SER A 342 -0.80 -20.02 -6.09
N THR A 343 -1.23 -19.53 -7.25
CA THR A 343 -2.49 -18.81 -7.38
C THR A 343 -3.33 -19.39 -8.51
N PRO A 344 -4.61 -19.67 -8.30
CA PRO A 344 -5.52 -20.11 -9.36
C PRO A 344 -5.88 -18.98 -10.35
N ILE A 345 -5.04 -17.94 -10.45
CA ILE A 345 -5.22 -16.79 -11.33
C ILE A 345 -5.52 -17.24 -12.77
N LEU A 346 -4.69 -18.12 -13.31
CA LEU A 346 -4.81 -18.56 -14.69
C LEU A 346 -6.07 -19.41 -14.92
N GLU A 347 -6.41 -20.28 -13.97
CA GLU A 347 -7.64 -21.06 -14.03
C GLU A 347 -8.88 -20.18 -13.93
N ARG A 348 -8.82 -19.16 -13.08
CA ARG A 348 -9.89 -18.18 -12.94
C ARG A 348 -10.05 -17.32 -14.18
N PHE A 349 -8.96 -16.82 -14.76
CA PHE A 349 -8.98 -16.11 -16.04
C PHE A 349 -9.56 -16.99 -17.16
N ALA A 350 -9.14 -18.25 -17.25
CA ALA A 350 -9.60 -19.17 -18.27
C ALA A 350 -11.06 -19.62 -18.09
N SER A 351 -11.54 -19.71 -16.85
CA SER A 351 -12.91 -20.11 -16.53
C SER A 351 -13.92 -18.96 -16.56
N ASP A 352 -13.45 -17.72 -16.63
CA ASP A 352 -14.31 -16.56 -16.74
C ASP A 352 -14.94 -16.48 -18.14
N GLU A 353 -16.26 -16.52 -18.22
CA GLU A 353 -16.99 -16.55 -19.50
C GLU A 353 -16.71 -15.33 -20.39
N GLU A 354 -16.44 -14.18 -19.80
CA GLU A 354 -16.21 -12.94 -20.53
C GLU A 354 -14.73 -12.75 -20.92
N ILE A 355 -13.82 -13.11 -20.03
CA ILE A 355 -12.38 -12.95 -20.23
C ILE A 355 -11.77 -14.14 -20.97
N GLY A 356 -12.18 -15.36 -20.64
CA GLY A 356 -11.59 -16.59 -21.18
C GLY A 356 -11.66 -16.69 -22.70
N GLY A 357 -12.76 -16.22 -23.29
CA GLY A 357 -12.90 -16.15 -24.76
C GLY A 357 -12.04 -15.10 -25.46
N LYS A 358 -11.38 -14.21 -24.69
CA LYS A 358 -10.50 -13.14 -25.18
C LYS A 358 -9.02 -13.34 -24.86
N LEU A 359 -8.72 -14.39 -24.08
CA LEU A 359 -7.35 -14.80 -23.82
C LEU A 359 -6.71 -15.33 -25.09
N ASP A 360 -5.65 -14.66 -25.55
CA ASP A 360 -4.91 -15.06 -26.73
C ASP A 360 -3.68 -15.89 -26.35
N LYS A 361 -2.85 -15.39 -25.46
CA LYS A 361 -1.60 -16.06 -25.08
C LYS A 361 -1.22 -15.82 -23.61
N ILE A 362 -0.69 -16.86 -22.98
CA ILE A 362 -0.14 -16.81 -21.63
C ILE A 362 1.30 -17.31 -21.68
N VAL A 363 2.21 -16.52 -21.11
CA VAL A 363 3.63 -16.87 -21.00
C VAL A 363 4.06 -16.79 -19.55
N THR A 364 4.63 -17.88 -19.04
CA THR A 364 5.22 -17.92 -17.69
C THR A 364 6.70 -17.64 -17.74
N VAL A 365 7.18 -16.80 -16.80
CA VAL A 365 8.61 -16.48 -16.66
C VAL A 365 9.16 -17.11 -15.39
N GLY A 366 10.21 -17.92 -15.51
CA GLY A 366 10.87 -18.61 -14.41
C GLY A 366 11.24 -20.04 -14.77
N GLU A 367 11.59 -20.85 -13.77
CA GLU A 367 11.91 -22.26 -14.02
C GLU A 367 10.65 -23.04 -14.44
N ALA A 368 10.77 -23.75 -15.56
CA ALA A 368 9.70 -24.57 -16.10
C ALA A 368 9.42 -25.76 -15.17
N ASP A 369 8.15 -26.00 -14.86
CA ASP A 369 7.69 -27.22 -14.20
C ASP A 369 6.82 -28.01 -15.19
N ASP A 370 6.98 -29.32 -15.22
CA ASP A 370 6.26 -30.25 -16.12
C ASP A 370 4.74 -30.22 -15.95
N SER A 371 4.25 -29.61 -14.85
CA SER A 371 2.81 -29.48 -14.58
C SER A 371 2.07 -28.41 -15.40
N THR A 372 2.80 -27.60 -16.17
CA THR A 372 2.25 -26.45 -16.92
C THR A 372 2.19 -26.67 -18.43
N GLU A 373 1.77 -27.86 -18.88
CA GLU A 373 1.67 -28.21 -20.32
C GLU A 373 0.81 -27.26 -21.18
N LYS A 374 0.01 -26.38 -20.56
CA LYS A 374 -0.88 -25.45 -21.27
C LYS A 374 -0.24 -24.11 -21.63
N TYR A 375 0.92 -23.77 -21.04
CA TYR A 375 1.48 -22.43 -21.15
C TYR A 375 2.92 -22.47 -21.69
N GLU A 376 3.29 -21.48 -22.48
CA GLU A 376 4.67 -21.34 -22.90
C GLU A 376 5.54 -20.89 -21.71
N ASN A 377 6.55 -21.68 -21.38
CA ASN A 377 7.49 -21.37 -20.30
C ASN A 377 8.78 -20.81 -20.86
N VAL A 378 9.29 -19.74 -20.25
CA VAL A 378 10.55 -19.10 -20.64
C VAL A 378 11.35 -18.72 -19.40
N THR A 379 12.68 -18.74 -19.52
CA THR A 379 13.58 -18.46 -18.40
C THR A 379 13.90 -16.98 -18.21
N ALA A 380 13.57 -16.13 -19.20
CA ALA A 380 13.87 -14.71 -19.15
C ALA A 380 12.67 -13.87 -19.60
N PHE A 381 12.48 -12.70 -18.98
CA PHE A 381 11.39 -11.78 -19.32
C PHE A 381 11.48 -11.28 -20.77
N SER A 382 12.68 -10.96 -21.24
CA SER A 382 12.92 -10.59 -22.65
C SER A 382 12.46 -11.66 -23.63
N ALA A 383 12.73 -12.95 -23.32
CA ALA A 383 12.25 -14.07 -24.12
C ALA A 383 10.72 -14.22 -24.07
N ALA A 384 10.08 -13.85 -22.95
CA ALA A 384 8.62 -13.78 -22.87
C ALA A 384 8.04 -12.73 -23.82
N LEU A 385 8.67 -11.55 -23.90
CA LEU A 385 8.26 -10.49 -24.83
C LEU A 385 8.40 -10.91 -26.29
N ASP A 386 9.43 -11.68 -26.64
CA ASP A 386 9.64 -12.20 -27.99
C ASP A 386 8.55 -13.19 -28.44
N LYS A 387 7.79 -13.75 -27.50
CA LYS A 387 6.64 -14.62 -27.80
C LYS A 387 5.42 -13.86 -28.31
N PHE A 388 5.41 -12.54 -28.21
CA PHE A 388 4.34 -11.67 -28.69
C PHE A 388 4.80 -10.91 -29.94
N PRO A 389 4.76 -11.53 -31.14
CA PRO A 389 5.23 -10.90 -32.37
C PRO A 389 4.52 -9.59 -32.70
N TYR A 390 3.31 -9.43 -32.18
CA TYR A 390 2.49 -8.22 -32.37
C TYR A 390 3.06 -6.98 -31.67
N LEU A 391 3.93 -7.15 -30.68
CA LEU A 391 4.60 -6.01 -30.04
C LEU A 391 5.50 -5.24 -31.02
N ARG A 392 5.86 -5.87 -32.14
CA ARG A 392 6.70 -5.29 -33.20
C ARG A 392 5.91 -4.88 -34.44
N ASP A 393 4.62 -5.21 -34.54
CA ASP A 393 3.79 -4.92 -35.73
C ASP A 393 2.70 -3.90 -35.39
N VAL A 394 2.97 -2.65 -35.73
CA VAL A 394 2.11 -1.46 -35.44
C VAL A 394 0.71 -1.57 -36.05
N LYS A 395 0.48 -2.41 -37.03
CA LYS A 395 -0.81 -2.48 -37.77
C LYS A 395 -1.93 -3.21 -37.03
N HIS A 396 -1.61 -3.99 -36.00
CA HIS A 396 -2.59 -4.88 -35.33
C HIS A 396 -2.68 -4.69 -33.81
N THR A 397 -2.15 -3.61 -33.29
CA THR A 397 -1.86 -3.44 -31.86
C THR A 397 -2.90 -2.63 -31.08
N GLU A 398 -3.81 -1.95 -31.77
CA GLU A 398 -4.85 -1.14 -31.11
C GLU A 398 -5.82 -1.98 -30.23
N ASP A 399 -5.83 -3.31 -30.45
CA ASP A 399 -6.77 -4.23 -29.80
C ASP A 399 -6.12 -5.14 -28.75
N LEU A 400 -4.87 -4.90 -28.35
CA LEU A 400 -4.16 -5.75 -27.40
C LEU A 400 -4.08 -5.12 -26.01
N ILE A 401 -4.43 -5.92 -25.00
CA ILE A 401 -4.13 -5.64 -23.60
C ILE A 401 -3.10 -6.66 -23.14
N MET A 402 -1.98 -6.18 -22.64
CA MET A 402 -0.99 -7.02 -22.00
C MET A 402 -1.06 -6.88 -20.49
N ILE A 403 -1.21 -7.99 -19.80
CA ILE A 403 -1.21 -8.06 -18.35
C ILE A 403 0.12 -8.65 -17.90
N VAL A 404 0.81 -7.97 -17.02
CA VAL A 404 2.02 -8.49 -16.39
C VAL A 404 1.71 -8.75 -14.91
N CYS A 405 1.84 -9.99 -14.48
CA CYS A 405 1.52 -10.43 -13.13
C CYS A 405 2.73 -11.03 -12.43
N GLY A 406 2.92 -10.70 -11.17
CA GLY A 406 3.96 -11.28 -10.34
C GLY A 406 4.14 -10.56 -9.02
N PRO A 407 4.99 -11.08 -8.13
CA PRO A 407 5.37 -10.37 -6.92
C PRO A 407 5.98 -9.01 -7.25
N LYS A 408 5.86 -8.06 -6.34
CA LYS A 408 6.42 -6.72 -6.52
C LYS A 408 7.89 -6.74 -6.94
N ALA A 409 8.69 -7.62 -6.32
CA ALA A 409 10.10 -7.76 -6.67
C ALA A 409 10.33 -8.19 -8.13
N PHE A 410 9.45 -9.05 -8.68
CA PHE A 410 9.45 -9.43 -10.08
C PHE A 410 9.13 -8.23 -10.97
N LEU A 411 8.07 -7.51 -10.66
CA LEU A 411 7.63 -6.34 -11.43
C LEU A 411 8.67 -5.21 -11.40
N GLU A 412 9.25 -4.92 -10.25
CA GLU A 412 10.33 -3.92 -10.10
C GLU A 412 11.60 -4.31 -10.87
N LYS A 413 11.97 -5.58 -10.82
CA LYS A 413 13.13 -6.11 -11.57
C LYS A 413 12.97 -5.93 -13.07
N HIS A 414 11.77 -6.14 -13.60
CA HIS A 414 11.49 -6.11 -15.04
C HIS A 414 10.90 -4.78 -15.52
N ARG A 415 10.72 -3.80 -14.62
CA ARG A 415 10.23 -2.47 -14.98
C ARG A 415 11.01 -1.81 -16.14
N PRO A 416 12.35 -1.81 -16.15
CA PRO A 416 13.11 -1.24 -17.27
C PRO A 416 12.81 -1.91 -18.61
N GLU A 417 12.64 -3.25 -18.62
CA GLU A 417 12.31 -4.01 -19.82
C GLU A 417 10.89 -3.68 -20.30
N ILE A 418 9.95 -3.59 -19.37
CA ILE A 418 8.56 -3.18 -19.61
C ILE A 418 8.51 -1.75 -20.18
N GLU A 419 9.25 -0.82 -19.60
CA GLU A 419 9.32 0.56 -20.07
C GLU A 419 10.09 0.72 -21.39
N ASN A 420 11.04 -0.16 -21.70
CA ASN A 420 11.79 -0.14 -22.95
C ASN A 420 10.99 -0.64 -24.15
N ILE A 421 10.02 -1.54 -23.94
CA ILE A 421 9.03 -1.88 -25.00
C ILE A 421 8.37 -0.60 -25.51
N VAL A 422 8.24 0.41 -24.63
CA VAL A 422 7.63 1.72 -24.90
C VAL A 422 8.52 2.63 -25.72
N ARG A 423 9.84 2.54 -25.58
CA ARG A 423 10.79 3.53 -26.10
C ARG A 423 11.40 3.16 -27.43
N ASP A 424 11.62 1.87 -27.69
CA ASP A 424 12.36 1.42 -28.88
C ASP A 424 11.55 1.51 -30.18
N ASP A 425 10.22 1.60 -30.13
CA ASP A 425 9.38 1.67 -31.34
C ASP A 425 9.12 3.09 -31.86
N PHE A 426 9.68 4.14 -31.25
CA PHE A 426 9.40 5.54 -31.63
C PHE A 426 10.60 6.33 -32.22
N THR A 427 11.67 5.66 -32.59
CA THR A 427 12.80 6.29 -33.32
C THR A 427 12.74 6.00 -34.82
N TYR A 428 11.57 6.23 -35.42
CA TYR A 428 11.45 6.29 -36.92
C TYR A 428 10.56 7.47 -37.32
#